data_5879a1c639b6042d4b84fca231fb2a61
#
_entry.id   5879a1c639b6042d4b84fca231fb2a61
#
_cell.length_a   1.000
_cell.length_b   1.000
_cell.length_c   1.000
_cell.angle_alpha   90.00
_cell.angle_beta   90.00
_cell.angle_gamma   90.00
#
_symmetry.space_group_name_H-M   'P 1'
#
loop_
_entity.id
_entity.type
_entity.pdbx_description
1 polymer ?
#
loop_
_entity_poly.entity_id
_entity_poly.type
_entity_poly.pdbx_seq_one_letter_code
_entity_poly.pdbx_strand_id
1 'polypeptide(L)'
;ISPCLVGSEMCIRDSQCVAQGVPFAREYGGTLDNRSFGGVQVSRTFYARGQTGQQLLLGAYSALSRQISRGTVQMYNRHEMLDVVMIDGVARGIIARNLLTGQYERYFGHAVVLATGGYGNVFYLSTNAMGSNVTAAWKAYKRGAMFGNPCFTQIHPTCIPVSGDYQSKLTLMSESLRNDGRIWVPLKKGDSRLPEDIPEDERDYYLERKYPAFGNLVPRDIASRAAKER
;
A
#
# COMPACT_ATOMS: atom_id res chain seq x y z
N ILE A 1 -18.23 20.21 -4.02
CA ILE A 1 -18.28 18.75 -4.31
C ILE A 1 -19.20 18.15 -3.27
N SER A 2 -20.33 17.58 -3.70
CA SER A 2 -21.32 17.02 -2.80
C SER A 2 -20.71 15.88 -1.97
N PRO A 3 -20.85 15.87 -0.64
CA PRO A 3 -20.33 14.79 0.21
C PRO A 3 -20.85 13.39 -0.18
N CYS A 4 -22.01 13.33 -0.82
CA CYS A 4 -22.62 12.09 -1.30
C CYS A 4 -21.87 11.43 -2.47
N LEU A 5 -21.17 12.19 -3.32
CA LEU A 5 -20.42 11.62 -4.45
C LEU A 5 -19.16 10.90 -3.99
N VAL A 6 -18.45 11.43 -2.99
CA VAL A 6 -17.26 10.79 -2.44
C VAL A 6 -17.62 9.52 -1.66
N GLY A 7 -18.73 9.54 -0.92
CA GLY A 7 -19.23 8.37 -0.20
C GLY A 7 -19.72 7.24 -1.14
N SER A 8 -20.41 7.58 -2.23
CA SER A 8 -20.93 6.58 -3.17
C SER A 8 -19.81 5.86 -3.96
N GLU A 9 -18.76 6.58 -4.38
CA GLU A 9 -17.63 5.94 -5.08
C GLU A 9 -16.86 4.97 -4.17
N MET A 10 -16.65 5.29 -2.91
CA MET A 10 -16.04 4.38 -1.95
C MET A 10 -16.92 3.13 -1.76
N CYS A 11 -18.22 3.29 -1.54
CA CYS A 11 -19.17 2.19 -1.40
C CYS A 11 -19.22 1.28 -2.63
N ILE A 12 -19.12 1.84 -3.85
CA ILE A 12 -19.08 1.05 -5.09
C ILE A 12 -17.84 0.17 -5.15
N ARG A 13 -16.66 0.71 -4.84
CA ARG A 13 -15.40 -0.05 -4.81
C ARG A 13 -15.42 -1.15 -3.75
N ASP A 14 -15.91 -0.84 -2.56
CA ASP A 14 -16.00 -1.80 -1.47
C ASP A 14 -16.96 -2.94 -1.81
N SER A 15 -18.12 -2.61 -2.40
CA SER A 15 -19.08 -3.60 -2.90
C SER A 15 -18.49 -4.48 -4.00
N GLN A 16 -17.69 -3.92 -4.91
CA GLN A 16 -16.97 -4.68 -5.93
C GLN A 16 -15.94 -5.62 -5.31
N CYS A 17 -15.18 -5.16 -4.31
CA CYS A 17 -14.21 -6.01 -3.60
C CYS A 17 -14.90 -7.14 -2.86
N VAL A 18 -16.05 -6.88 -2.21
CA VAL A 18 -16.87 -7.92 -1.56
C VAL A 18 -17.35 -8.94 -2.59
N ALA A 19 -17.85 -8.48 -3.76
CA ALA A 19 -18.31 -9.34 -4.85
C ALA A 19 -17.17 -10.18 -5.46
N GLN A 20 -15.92 -9.71 -5.37
CA GLN A 20 -14.71 -10.45 -5.75
C GLN A 20 -14.26 -11.45 -4.69
N GLY A 21 -14.92 -11.49 -3.52
CA GLY A 21 -14.61 -12.44 -2.46
C GLY A 21 -13.64 -11.95 -1.40
N VAL A 22 -13.40 -10.63 -1.30
CA VAL A 22 -12.55 -10.07 -0.24
C VAL A 22 -13.26 -10.22 1.12
N PRO A 23 -12.66 -10.92 2.10
CA PRO A 23 -13.27 -11.20 3.39
C PRO A 23 -13.06 -10.05 4.38
N PHE A 24 -13.71 -8.92 4.13
CA PHE A 24 -13.70 -7.82 5.09
C PHE A 24 -14.33 -8.22 6.41
N ALA A 25 -13.83 -7.65 7.50
CA ALA A 25 -14.44 -7.79 8.83
C ALA A 25 -15.90 -7.33 8.79
N ARG A 26 -16.74 -8.02 9.59
CA ARG A 26 -18.15 -7.72 9.69
C ARG A 26 -18.56 -7.56 11.14
N GLU A 27 -19.51 -6.67 11.36
CA GLU A 27 -20.22 -6.55 12.62
C GLU A 27 -21.14 -7.75 12.84
N TYR A 28 -21.61 -7.92 14.06
CA TYR A 28 -22.50 -9.03 14.42
C TYR A 28 -23.78 -9.07 13.56
N GLY A 29 -24.29 -7.92 13.15
CA GLY A 29 -25.47 -7.81 12.25
C GLY A 29 -25.17 -8.13 10.77
N GLY A 30 -23.91 -8.46 10.40
CA GLY A 30 -23.51 -8.83 9.04
C GLY A 30 -23.10 -7.68 8.14
N THR A 31 -23.23 -6.44 8.58
CA THR A 31 -22.70 -5.25 7.87
C THR A 31 -21.18 -5.21 7.93
N LEU A 32 -20.55 -4.49 6.99
CA LEU A 32 -19.10 -4.32 6.99
C LEU A 32 -18.66 -3.46 8.18
N ASP A 33 -17.71 -3.97 8.93
CA ASP A 33 -17.11 -3.23 10.05
C ASP A 33 -16.14 -2.17 9.55
N ASN A 34 -16.14 -1.03 10.24
CA ASN A 34 -15.30 0.13 9.95
C ASN A 34 -14.39 0.45 11.12
N ARG A 35 -13.16 0.85 10.79
CA ARG A 35 -12.24 1.39 11.79
C ARG A 35 -11.62 2.73 11.37
N SER A 36 -11.13 3.47 12.34
CA SER A 36 -10.30 4.64 12.10
C SER A 36 -8.86 4.22 11.81
N PHE A 37 -8.11 5.11 11.17
CA PHE A 37 -6.69 4.95 10.88
C PHE A 37 -5.90 6.12 11.48
N GLY A 38 -4.59 5.95 11.60
CA GLY A 38 -3.71 6.95 12.20
C GLY A 38 -3.89 8.35 11.60
N GLY A 39 -4.23 9.31 12.46
CA GLY A 39 -4.56 10.68 12.07
C GLY A 39 -5.98 10.92 11.58
N VAL A 40 -6.84 9.88 11.55
CA VAL A 40 -8.26 9.98 11.13
C VAL A 40 -9.15 9.59 12.30
N GLN A 41 -9.96 10.52 12.78
CA GLN A 41 -10.85 10.30 13.94
C GLN A 41 -12.20 9.67 13.57
N VAL A 42 -12.49 9.47 12.29
CA VAL A 42 -13.75 8.88 11.82
C VAL A 42 -13.52 7.48 11.32
N SER A 43 -14.29 6.52 11.78
CA SER A 43 -14.31 5.17 11.24
C SER A 43 -14.89 5.17 9.85
N ARG A 44 -14.07 4.93 8.83
CA ARG A 44 -14.46 4.91 7.41
C ARG A 44 -13.66 3.92 6.56
N THR A 45 -12.87 3.06 7.21
CA THR A 45 -11.99 2.14 6.49
C THR A 45 -12.42 0.71 6.75
N PHE A 46 -12.72 -0.01 5.69
CA PHE A 46 -12.95 -1.45 5.74
C PHE A 46 -11.61 -2.18 5.80
N TYR A 47 -11.58 -3.31 6.48
CA TYR A 47 -10.33 -4.02 6.76
C TYR A 47 -10.54 -5.54 6.84
N ALA A 48 -9.47 -6.26 6.63
CA ALA A 48 -9.39 -7.72 6.79
C ALA A 48 -8.25 -8.08 7.77
N ARG A 49 -8.33 -7.59 8.99
CA ARG A 49 -7.47 -7.87 10.16
C ARG A 49 -6.00 -8.18 9.82
N GLY A 50 -5.23 -7.16 9.47
CA GLY A 50 -3.80 -7.27 9.14
C GLY A 50 -3.48 -7.80 7.75
N GLN A 51 -4.46 -8.30 7.00
CA GLN A 51 -4.27 -8.90 5.67
C GLN A 51 -5.00 -8.16 4.55
N THR A 52 -5.47 -6.94 4.79
CA THR A 52 -6.33 -6.19 3.86
C THR A 52 -5.71 -6.09 2.45
N GLY A 53 -4.45 -5.69 2.34
CA GLY A 53 -3.77 -5.57 1.04
C GLY A 53 -3.62 -6.92 0.33
N GLN A 54 -3.27 -7.97 1.05
CA GLN A 54 -3.16 -9.33 0.51
C GLN A 54 -4.51 -9.84 0.00
N GLN A 55 -5.57 -9.65 0.76
CA GLN A 55 -6.91 -10.12 0.39
C GLN A 55 -7.48 -9.33 -0.80
N LEU A 56 -7.23 -8.02 -0.87
CA LEU A 56 -7.56 -7.21 -2.05
C LEU A 56 -6.85 -7.71 -3.30
N LEU A 57 -5.55 -8.01 -3.19
CA LEU A 57 -4.78 -8.55 -4.31
C LEU A 57 -5.29 -9.91 -4.77
N LEU A 58 -5.56 -10.83 -3.83
CA LEU A 58 -6.07 -12.16 -4.15
C LEU A 58 -7.46 -12.09 -4.78
N GLY A 59 -8.36 -11.24 -4.29
CA GLY A 59 -9.68 -11.01 -4.86
C GLY A 59 -9.59 -10.49 -6.30
N ALA A 60 -8.80 -9.47 -6.53
CA ALA A 60 -8.57 -8.89 -7.85
C ALA A 60 -7.93 -9.91 -8.81
N TYR A 61 -6.93 -10.67 -8.35
CA TYR A 61 -6.27 -11.69 -9.15
C TYR A 61 -7.22 -12.85 -9.51
N SER A 62 -8.07 -13.27 -8.59
CA SER A 62 -9.09 -14.30 -8.85
C SER A 62 -10.10 -13.84 -9.92
N ALA A 63 -10.53 -12.56 -9.85
CA ALA A 63 -11.40 -11.99 -10.85
C ALA A 63 -10.71 -11.90 -12.23
N LEU A 64 -9.44 -11.49 -12.26
CA LEU A 64 -8.61 -11.46 -13.48
C LEU A 64 -8.44 -12.87 -14.06
N SER A 65 -8.11 -13.86 -13.25
CA SER A 65 -7.92 -15.26 -13.69
C SER A 65 -9.17 -15.83 -14.36
N ARG A 66 -10.35 -15.44 -13.87
CA ARG A 66 -11.63 -15.79 -14.51
C ARG A 66 -11.74 -15.21 -15.95
N GLN A 67 -11.28 -13.98 -16.15
CA GLN A 67 -11.29 -13.37 -17.48
C GLN A 67 -10.24 -13.99 -18.40
N ILE A 68 -9.08 -14.35 -17.89
CA ILE A 68 -8.05 -15.08 -18.62
C ILE A 68 -8.60 -16.44 -19.08
N SER A 69 -9.24 -17.19 -18.19
CA SER A 69 -9.87 -18.49 -18.50
C SER A 69 -10.97 -18.38 -19.56
N ARG A 70 -11.68 -17.25 -19.63
CA ARG A 70 -12.69 -16.96 -20.67
C ARG A 70 -12.11 -16.49 -21.99
N GLY A 71 -10.80 -16.27 -22.08
CA GLY A 71 -10.12 -15.75 -23.25
C GLY A 71 -10.36 -14.25 -23.52
N THR A 72 -11.01 -13.52 -22.61
CA THR A 72 -11.24 -12.06 -22.76
C THR A 72 -10.03 -11.22 -22.36
N VAL A 73 -9.10 -11.79 -21.60
CA VAL A 73 -7.83 -11.18 -21.21
C VAL A 73 -6.68 -12.12 -21.55
N GLN A 74 -5.67 -11.58 -22.19
CA GLN A 74 -4.40 -12.27 -22.41
C GLN A 74 -3.34 -11.69 -21.46
N MET A 75 -2.65 -12.54 -20.72
CA MET A 75 -1.66 -12.16 -19.74
C MET A 75 -0.25 -12.52 -20.21
N TYR A 76 0.65 -11.56 -20.22
CA TYR A 76 2.04 -11.72 -20.59
C TYR A 76 2.95 -11.56 -19.37
N ASN A 77 3.24 -12.67 -18.70
CA ASN A 77 4.12 -12.70 -17.55
C ASN A 77 5.58 -12.54 -17.96
N ARG A 78 6.39 -12.00 -17.05
CA ARG A 78 7.84 -11.81 -17.27
C ARG A 78 8.16 -10.99 -18.51
N HIS A 79 7.37 -9.95 -18.75
CA HIS A 79 7.62 -8.96 -19.78
C HIS A 79 7.87 -7.59 -19.14
N GLU A 80 8.93 -6.94 -19.59
CA GLU A 80 9.29 -5.59 -19.18
C GLU A 80 8.86 -4.58 -20.25
N MET A 81 8.03 -3.61 -19.89
CA MET A 81 7.68 -2.51 -20.79
C MET A 81 8.90 -1.62 -21.02
N LEU A 82 9.30 -1.50 -22.27
CA LEU A 82 10.44 -0.68 -22.67
C LEU A 82 10.05 0.74 -23.09
N ASP A 83 8.93 0.87 -23.81
CA ASP A 83 8.47 2.18 -24.29
C ASP A 83 6.98 2.15 -24.63
N VAL A 84 6.40 3.36 -24.77
CA VAL A 84 5.04 3.58 -25.26
C VAL A 84 5.12 3.93 -26.75
N VAL A 85 4.30 3.27 -27.55
CA VAL A 85 4.19 3.56 -29.01
C VAL A 85 3.18 4.67 -29.21
N MET A 86 3.66 5.77 -29.79
CA MET A 86 2.83 6.92 -30.17
C MET A 86 2.64 6.93 -31.69
N ILE A 87 1.38 7.07 -32.13
CA ILE A 87 1.00 7.24 -33.53
C ILE A 87 0.04 8.43 -33.58
N ASP A 88 0.37 9.45 -34.34
CA ASP A 88 -0.42 10.68 -34.51
C ASP A 88 -0.82 11.33 -33.17
N GLY A 89 0.11 11.36 -32.21
CA GLY A 89 -0.11 11.92 -30.87
C GLY A 89 -0.92 11.06 -29.91
N VAL A 90 -1.30 9.84 -30.33
CA VAL A 90 -2.11 8.91 -29.51
C VAL A 90 -1.28 7.70 -29.09
N ALA A 91 -1.37 7.30 -27.82
CA ALA A 91 -0.74 6.09 -27.32
C ALA A 91 -1.49 4.86 -27.88
N ARG A 92 -0.85 4.11 -28.77
CA ARG A 92 -1.43 2.98 -29.51
C ARG A 92 -0.86 1.63 -29.13
N GLY A 93 0.07 1.58 -28.18
CA GLY A 93 0.64 0.32 -27.77
C GLY A 93 1.90 0.49 -26.94
N ILE A 94 2.57 -0.62 -26.73
CA ILE A 94 3.85 -0.68 -26.01
C ILE A 94 4.85 -1.56 -26.74
N ILE A 95 6.13 -1.32 -26.50
CA ILE A 95 7.21 -2.26 -26.79
C ILE A 95 7.61 -2.90 -25.47
N ALA A 96 7.68 -4.22 -25.45
CA ALA A 96 8.10 -4.98 -24.29
C ALA A 96 9.27 -5.89 -24.64
N ARG A 97 10.06 -6.24 -23.63
CA ARG A 97 11.08 -7.28 -23.70
C ARG A 97 10.61 -8.51 -22.95
N ASN A 98 10.60 -9.62 -23.60
CA ASN A 98 10.39 -10.91 -22.97
C ASN A 98 11.64 -11.26 -22.14
N LEU A 99 11.50 -11.36 -20.84
CA LEU A 99 12.63 -11.58 -19.93
C LEU A 99 13.17 -13.03 -19.93
N LEU A 100 12.44 -13.96 -20.59
CA LEU A 100 12.89 -15.34 -20.74
C LEU A 100 13.74 -15.52 -22.01
N THR A 101 13.31 -14.90 -23.11
CA THR A 101 13.94 -15.07 -24.43
C THR A 101 14.84 -13.90 -24.81
N GLY A 102 14.70 -12.74 -24.16
CA GLY A 102 15.38 -11.50 -24.52
C GLY A 102 14.79 -10.79 -25.74
N GLN A 103 13.80 -11.37 -26.41
CA GLN A 103 13.20 -10.81 -27.62
C GLN A 103 12.36 -9.57 -27.34
N TYR A 104 12.30 -8.67 -28.31
CA TYR A 104 11.43 -7.50 -28.30
C TYR A 104 10.11 -7.82 -28.97
N GLU A 105 9.03 -7.47 -28.30
CA GLU A 105 7.67 -7.72 -28.74
C GLU A 105 6.89 -6.41 -28.77
N ARG A 106 5.89 -6.32 -29.66
CA ARG A 106 5.03 -5.15 -29.83
C ARG A 106 3.59 -5.53 -29.54
N TYR A 107 2.96 -4.75 -28.67
CA TYR A 107 1.57 -4.93 -28.31
C TYR A 107 0.79 -3.68 -28.69
N PHE A 108 -0.28 -3.82 -29.45
CA PHE A 108 -1.11 -2.73 -29.92
C PHE A 108 -2.47 -2.74 -29.24
N GLY A 109 -3.04 -1.56 -29.04
CA GLY A 109 -4.36 -1.40 -28.45
C GLY A 109 -4.96 -0.03 -28.75
N HIS A 110 -6.25 0.11 -28.52
CA HIS A 110 -6.95 1.38 -28.66
C HIS A 110 -6.60 2.35 -27.52
N ALA A 111 -6.18 1.83 -26.38
CA ALA A 111 -5.73 2.60 -25.23
C ALA A 111 -4.59 1.85 -24.50
N VAL A 112 -3.74 2.61 -23.80
CA VAL A 112 -2.68 2.08 -22.95
C VAL A 112 -2.95 2.57 -21.53
N VAL A 113 -3.06 1.62 -20.59
CA VAL A 113 -3.24 1.91 -19.16
C VAL A 113 -1.97 1.54 -18.41
N LEU A 114 -1.36 2.52 -17.75
CA LEU A 114 -0.21 2.29 -16.86
C LEU A 114 -0.71 2.10 -15.43
N ALA A 115 -0.61 0.88 -14.92
CA ALA A 115 -0.98 0.50 -13.57
C ALA A 115 0.23 -0.06 -12.79
N THR A 116 1.37 0.60 -12.92
CA THR A 116 2.69 0.11 -12.46
C THR A 116 2.99 0.44 -10.99
N GLY A 117 2.01 0.95 -10.27
CA GLY A 117 2.15 1.31 -8.86
C GLY A 117 2.99 2.56 -8.64
N GLY A 118 3.48 2.71 -7.42
CA GLY A 118 4.28 3.85 -6.99
C GLY A 118 5.75 3.76 -7.41
N TYR A 119 6.52 4.76 -6.99
CA TYR A 119 7.95 4.89 -7.34
C TYR A 119 8.82 5.19 -6.10
N GLY A 120 8.48 4.61 -4.96
CA GLY A 120 9.20 4.82 -3.70
C GLY A 120 10.70 4.56 -3.79
N ASN A 121 11.15 3.61 -4.64
CA ASN A 121 12.57 3.27 -4.81
C ASN A 121 13.39 4.32 -5.60
N VAL A 122 12.79 5.43 -6.01
CA VAL A 122 13.53 6.63 -6.44
C VAL A 122 14.24 7.31 -5.25
N PHE A 123 13.69 7.12 -4.05
CA PHE A 123 14.23 7.71 -2.83
C PHE A 123 15.15 6.73 -2.12
N TYR A 124 16.21 7.26 -1.51
CA TYR A 124 17.14 6.47 -0.70
C TYR A 124 16.43 5.87 0.53
N LEU A 125 16.76 4.64 0.87
CA LEU A 125 16.18 3.87 1.98
C LEU A 125 14.64 3.72 1.90
N SER A 126 14.10 3.53 0.71
CA SER A 126 12.69 3.22 0.53
C SER A 126 12.30 1.94 1.27
N THR A 127 11.12 1.97 1.92
CA THR A 127 10.50 0.80 2.54
C THR A 127 9.47 0.12 1.63
N ASN A 128 9.33 0.59 0.38
CA ASN A 128 8.43 0.00 -0.61
C ASN A 128 9.05 -1.24 -1.27
N ALA A 129 8.24 -2.02 -1.97
CA ALA A 129 8.70 -3.14 -2.76
C ALA A 129 9.67 -2.69 -3.86
N MET A 130 10.65 -3.54 -4.21
CA MET A 130 11.69 -3.22 -5.19
C MET A 130 11.13 -2.88 -6.59
N GLY A 131 9.97 -3.42 -6.96
CA GLY A 131 9.27 -3.08 -8.19
C GLY A 131 8.64 -1.68 -8.22
N SER A 132 8.61 -0.96 -7.09
CA SER A 132 8.09 0.41 -6.99
C SER A 132 9.11 1.42 -7.52
N ASN A 133 9.36 1.38 -8.82
CA ASN A 133 10.28 2.28 -9.52
C ASN A 133 9.54 3.15 -10.55
N VAL A 134 10.17 4.22 -11.01
CA VAL A 134 9.54 5.21 -11.89
C VAL A 134 9.67 4.89 -13.37
N THR A 135 10.27 3.77 -13.76
CA THR A 135 10.69 3.51 -15.14
C THR A 135 9.56 3.65 -16.16
N ALA A 136 8.40 3.05 -15.91
CA ALA A 136 7.28 3.13 -16.84
C ALA A 136 6.67 4.55 -16.90
N ALA A 137 6.46 5.18 -15.75
CA ALA A 137 5.96 6.56 -15.68
C ALA A 137 6.91 7.54 -16.37
N TRP A 138 8.23 7.38 -16.18
CA TRP A 138 9.26 8.18 -16.85
C TRP A 138 9.23 8.03 -18.36
N LYS A 139 9.06 6.82 -18.86
CA LYS A 139 8.96 6.57 -20.32
C LYS A 139 7.73 7.22 -20.93
N ALA A 140 6.58 7.13 -20.25
CA ALA A 140 5.36 7.79 -20.68
C ALA A 140 5.51 9.33 -20.65
N TYR A 141 6.11 9.88 -19.59
CA TYR A 141 6.42 11.31 -19.49
C TYR A 141 7.30 11.79 -20.66
N LYS A 142 8.34 11.06 -21.01
CA LYS A 142 9.19 11.39 -22.17
C LYS A 142 8.43 11.34 -23.50
N ARG A 143 7.32 10.65 -23.57
CA ARG A 143 6.42 10.61 -24.74
C ARG A 143 5.31 11.65 -24.70
N GLY A 144 5.37 12.59 -23.75
CA GLY A 144 4.46 13.72 -23.64
C GLY A 144 3.31 13.53 -22.64
N ALA A 145 3.26 12.42 -21.89
CA ALA A 145 2.27 12.27 -20.83
C ALA A 145 2.52 13.30 -19.72
N MET A 146 1.46 13.90 -19.22
CA MET A 146 1.55 14.82 -18.09
C MET A 146 1.77 14.07 -16.81
N PHE A 147 2.62 14.62 -15.93
CA PHE A 147 2.86 14.08 -14.59
C PHE A 147 2.10 14.93 -13.56
N GLY A 148 1.06 14.35 -12.96
CA GLY A 148 0.21 15.07 -12.01
C GLY A 148 0.74 14.99 -10.58
N ASN A 149 0.65 16.09 -9.84
CA ASN A 149 0.92 16.18 -8.40
C ASN A 149 2.24 15.54 -7.92
N PRO A 150 3.38 15.82 -8.55
CA PRO A 150 4.64 15.14 -8.21
C PRO A 150 5.17 15.46 -6.80
N CYS A 151 4.65 16.50 -6.16
CA CYS A 151 4.99 16.88 -4.79
C CYS A 151 4.27 16.05 -3.72
N PHE A 152 3.19 15.33 -4.08
CA PHE A 152 2.49 14.47 -3.12
C PHE A 152 3.16 13.10 -3.05
N THR A 153 4.12 13.00 -2.16
CA THR A 153 4.78 11.74 -1.83
C THR A 153 4.27 11.19 -0.51
N GLN A 154 4.12 9.88 -0.42
CA GLN A 154 3.81 9.20 0.84
C GLN A 154 4.98 8.30 1.22
N ILE A 155 5.44 8.44 2.46
CA ILE A 155 6.42 7.56 3.08
C ILE A 155 5.77 6.73 4.17
N HIS A 156 6.43 5.61 4.55
CA HIS A 156 6.00 4.78 5.69
C HIS A 156 6.99 4.97 6.86
N PRO A 157 6.84 6.02 7.67
CA PRO A 157 7.82 6.39 8.69
C PRO A 157 7.84 5.43 9.89
N THR A 158 6.90 4.50 9.96
CA THR A 158 6.83 3.45 10.97
C THR A 158 7.44 2.12 10.53
N CYS A 159 8.28 2.15 9.51
CA CYS A 159 9.02 0.99 9.00
C CYS A 159 10.53 1.22 9.11
N ILE A 160 11.27 0.13 9.29
CA ILE A 160 12.73 0.09 9.11
C ILE A 160 13.01 -0.37 7.68
N PRO A 161 13.84 0.34 6.90
CA PRO A 161 14.21 -0.10 5.56
C PRO A 161 15.11 -1.35 5.60
N VAL A 162 15.29 -1.97 4.44
CA VAL A 162 16.27 -3.05 4.27
C VAL A 162 17.68 -2.53 4.58
N SER A 163 18.43 -3.27 5.39
CA SER A 163 19.80 -2.95 5.76
C SER A 163 20.66 -4.22 5.72
N GLY A 164 21.65 -4.25 4.83
CA GLY A 164 22.50 -5.41 4.60
C GLY A 164 21.75 -6.58 3.94
N ASP A 165 22.47 -7.72 3.83
CA ASP A 165 22.00 -8.89 3.06
C ASP A 165 20.95 -9.73 3.80
N TYR A 166 20.88 -9.61 5.11
CA TYR A 166 20.07 -10.48 5.98
C TYR A 166 18.88 -9.79 6.63
N GLN A 167 18.77 -8.47 6.53
CA GLN A 167 17.65 -7.73 7.10
C GLN A 167 16.66 -7.32 6.01
N SER A 168 15.46 -7.88 6.04
CA SER A 168 14.34 -7.41 5.23
C SER A 168 13.72 -6.12 5.80
N LYS A 169 12.88 -5.46 5.01
CA LYS A 169 12.03 -4.39 5.50
C LYS A 169 11.18 -4.87 6.68
N LEU A 170 11.14 -4.08 7.73
CA LEU A 170 10.38 -4.39 8.94
C LEU A 170 9.36 -3.28 9.24
N THR A 171 8.10 -3.64 9.39
CA THR A 171 7.07 -2.71 9.87
C THR A 171 7.08 -2.75 11.41
N LEU A 172 7.43 -1.62 12.04
CA LEU A 172 7.46 -1.50 13.51
C LEU A 172 6.08 -1.30 14.11
N MET A 173 5.28 -0.45 13.48
CA MET A 173 3.95 -0.07 13.97
C MET A 173 2.95 -0.18 12.83
N SER A 174 2.38 -1.37 12.61
CA SER A 174 1.30 -1.55 11.64
C SER A 174 0.01 -0.87 12.12
N GLU A 175 -0.89 -0.53 11.19
CA GLU A 175 -2.20 0.02 11.56
C GLU A 175 -3.02 -1.00 12.37
N SER A 176 -2.93 -2.29 12.07
CA SER A 176 -3.61 -3.32 12.85
C SER A 176 -3.12 -3.37 14.29
N LEU A 177 -1.80 -3.34 14.50
CA LEU A 177 -1.22 -3.27 15.85
C LEU A 177 -1.66 -2.02 16.61
N ARG A 178 -1.74 -0.89 15.93
CA ARG A 178 -2.12 0.38 16.52
C ARG A 178 -3.61 0.45 16.87
N ASN A 179 -4.47 -0.25 16.12
CA ASN A 179 -5.90 -0.34 16.40
C ASN A 179 -6.23 -1.39 17.47
N ASP A 180 -5.60 -2.55 17.41
CA ASP A 180 -5.98 -3.73 18.18
C ASP A 180 -5.04 -3.97 19.38
N GLY A 181 -3.92 -3.23 19.48
CA GLY A 181 -2.94 -3.35 20.53
C GLY A 181 -2.52 -2.01 21.13
N ARG A 182 -1.49 -2.06 21.97
CA ARG A 182 -0.89 -0.89 22.60
C ARG A 182 0.61 -0.84 22.34
N ILE A 183 1.12 0.35 22.04
CA ILE A 183 2.54 0.60 21.77
C ILE A 183 3.22 1.07 23.05
N TRP A 184 4.25 0.37 23.46
CA TRP A 184 5.03 0.72 24.66
C TRP A 184 6.52 0.44 24.47
N VAL A 185 7.32 1.02 25.33
CA VAL A 185 8.75 0.72 25.50
C VAL A 185 9.03 0.52 26.99
N PRO A 186 10.12 -0.19 27.38
CA PRO A 186 10.53 -0.25 28.77
C PRO A 186 10.81 1.16 29.33
N LEU A 187 10.43 1.42 30.57
CA LEU A 187 10.79 2.65 31.26
C LEU A 187 12.31 2.80 31.40
N LYS A 188 12.99 1.69 31.65
CA LYS A 188 14.45 1.65 31.77
C LYS A 188 15.10 1.57 30.41
N LYS A 189 15.93 2.55 30.07
CA LYS A 189 16.70 2.56 28.83
C LYS A 189 17.69 1.41 28.79
N GLY A 190 17.71 0.66 27.66
CA GLY A 190 18.60 -0.48 27.47
C GLY A 190 18.16 -1.77 28.19
N ASP A 191 16.90 -1.84 28.61
CA ASP A 191 16.32 -3.08 29.11
C ASP A 191 16.25 -4.11 28.00
N SER A 192 16.88 -5.27 28.20
CA SER A 192 16.97 -6.36 27.24
C SER A 192 16.13 -7.58 27.61
N ARG A 193 15.29 -7.47 28.65
CA ARG A 193 14.34 -8.54 29.00
C ARG A 193 13.36 -8.79 27.87
N LEU A 194 12.81 -10.00 27.84
CA LEU A 194 11.72 -10.31 26.90
C LEU A 194 10.48 -9.48 27.26
N PRO A 195 9.64 -9.11 26.28
CA PRO A 195 8.44 -8.28 26.54
C PRO A 195 7.49 -8.87 27.59
N GLU A 196 7.40 -10.20 27.66
CA GLU A 196 6.59 -10.92 28.65
C GLU A 196 7.14 -10.81 30.09
N ASP A 197 8.45 -10.60 30.23
CA ASP A 197 9.12 -10.49 31.53
C ASP A 197 9.09 -9.06 32.10
N ILE A 198 8.61 -8.08 31.34
CA ILE A 198 8.50 -6.69 31.75
C ILE A 198 7.10 -6.44 32.31
N PRO A 199 6.94 -6.19 33.63
CA PRO A 199 5.65 -5.95 34.24
C PRO A 199 5.01 -4.66 33.73
N GLU A 200 3.70 -4.52 33.90
CA GLU A 200 2.90 -3.42 33.35
C GLU A 200 3.35 -2.04 33.87
N ASP A 201 3.74 -1.96 35.12
CA ASP A 201 4.21 -0.73 35.76
C ASP A 201 5.60 -0.29 35.33
N GLU A 202 6.35 -1.15 34.64
CA GLU A 202 7.63 -0.83 34.01
C GLU A 202 7.51 -0.51 32.50
N ARG A 203 6.30 -0.40 31.96
CA ARG A 203 6.01 -0.10 30.56
C ARG A 203 5.63 1.37 30.38
N ASP A 204 6.27 2.08 29.45
CA ASP A 204 5.87 3.42 29.04
C ASP A 204 5.03 3.38 27.77
N TYR A 205 3.76 3.61 27.86
CA TYR A 205 2.83 3.80 26.76
C TYR A 205 2.94 5.23 26.22
N TYR A 206 4.09 5.56 25.69
CA TYR A 206 4.52 6.93 25.38
C TYR A 206 3.61 7.67 24.39
N LEU A 207 2.96 6.98 23.43
CA LEU A 207 2.02 7.62 22.51
C LEU A 207 0.73 8.04 23.23
N GLU A 208 0.18 7.16 24.07
CA GLU A 208 -1.02 7.46 24.86
C GLU A 208 -0.76 8.58 25.85
N ARG A 209 0.40 8.58 26.49
CA ARG A 209 0.80 9.62 27.46
C ARG A 209 1.04 10.98 26.80
N LYS A 210 1.72 11.01 25.64
CA LYS A 210 2.04 12.26 24.93
C LYS A 210 0.86 12.83 24.15
N TYR A 211 0.00 11.98 23.63
CA TYR A 211 -1.08 12.35 22.71
C TYR A 211 -2.42 11.71 23.13
N PRO A 212 -2.98 12.09 24.28
CA PRO A 212 -4.15 11.40 24.84
C PRO A 212 -5.39 11.44 23.95
N ALA A 213 -5.53 12.45 23.07
CA ALA A 213 -6.66 12.55 22.14
C ALA A 213 -6.63 11.50 21.01
N PHE A 214 -5.46 11.01 20.62
CA PHE A 214 -5.28 10.05 19.54
C PHE A 214 -4.70 8.72 20.02
N GLY A 215 -3.97 8.73 21.12
CA GLY A 215 -3.29 7.54 21.65
C GLY A 215 -2.37 6.90 20.60
N ASN A 216 -2.54 5.60 20.39
CA ASN A 216 -1.78 4.86 19.40
C ASN A 216 -2.10 5.24 17.93
N LEU A 217 -3.21 5.94 17.68
CA LEU A 217 -3.67 6.33 16.34
C LEU A 217 -3.21 7.74 15.92
N VAL A 218 -2.20 8.31 16.56
CA VAL A 218 -1.58 9.56 16.07
C VAL A 218 -1.06 9.39 14.63
N PRO A 219 -0.97 10.48 13.84
CA PRO A 219 -0.37 10.43 12.51
C PRO A 219 0.99 9.71 12.51
N ARG A 220 1.29 8.97 11.44
CA ARG A 220 2.49 8.11 11.37
C ARG A 220 3.80 8.87 11.55
N ASP A 221 3.89 10.07 11.01
CA ASP A 221 5.07 10.92 11.17
C ASP A 221 5.29 11.34 12.63
N ILE A 222 4.22 11.64 13.36
CA ILE A 222 4.25 11.94 14.80
C ILE A 222 4.67 10.69 15.58
N ALA A 223 4.08 9.53 15.28
CA ALA A 223 4.45 8.27 15.94
C ALA A 223 5.93 7.93 15.72
N SER A 224 6.44 8.13 14.50
CA SER A 224 7.85 7.89 14.16
C SER A 224 8.80 8.82 14.91
N ARG A 225 8.49 10.12 14.98
CA ARG A 225 9.29 11.07 15.76
C ARG A 225 9.27 10.73 17.24
N ALA A 226 8.10 10.40 17.78
CA ALA A 226 7.98 10.01 19.18
C ALA A 226 8.76 8.73 19.51
N ALA A 227 8.78 7.75 18.59
CA ALA A 227 9.59 6.53 18.74
C ALA A 227 11.10 6.83 18.72
N LYS A 228 11.55 7.78 17.88
CA LYS A 228 12.97 8.18 17.82
C LYS A 228 13.46 8.86 19.10
N GLU A 229 12.58 9.54 19.83
CA GLU A 229 12.91 10.22 21.07
C GLU A 229 13.08 9.25 22.26
N ARG A 230 12.64 8.01 22.10
CA ARG A 230 12.72 6.95 23.11
C ARG A 230 13.90 6.04 22.87
#